data_a46c6589053a5e097f7c2174cfea7702
#
_entry.id   a46c6589053a5e097f7c2174cfea7702
#
_cell.length_a   1.000
_cell.length_b   1.000
_cell.length_c   1.000
_cell.angle_alpha   90.00
_cell.angle_beta   90.00
_cell.angle_gamma   90.00
#
_symmetry.space_group_name_H-M   'P 1'
#
loop_
_entity.id
_entity.type
_entity.pdbx_description
1 polymer ?
#
loop_
_entity_poly.entity_id
_entity_poly.type
_entity_poly.pdbx_seq_one_letter_code
_entity_poly.pdbx_strand_id
1 'polypeptide(L)'
;LLTPGDIILYDRNNHKSICHGGLVMSGATPIYLETARNPFGSIGGILDHCFDESYIRQLVAEKSPEKANAKRPIRLAVIQLGTYDGTIYNARQVVDKIGHLCDYIFFDSAWVGYEQFIPMMKDCSPLLLELDPNDPGILVTQSVHKQQAGFSQTSQIHKKDSHIKGQERYVDHKRFNNSFMMHASTSPFYPLFASLDVNAKIHEGELGQTLWRECVEVAIDARKAVLKQCKYLRPLVPPIVHGKPWEEGNTQEMACDVKYFAFEPEAKWHSFNGYGEGQYFIDPCKFQLITPGINVETGEYEEFGIPANILANYLRENRIIPEKCDLNTILFLMTPAESKHKMDALVAELVRFEELIDRDVPMEEVLPSIYYGHIDKYKGYHIRQLCQEMHDFYKSRNVSLLQQRLFL
;
A
#
# COMPACT_ATOMS: atom_id res chain seq x y z
N LEU A 1 -13.15 -11.06 -19.96
CA LEU A 1 -12.05 -10.33 -20.61
C LEU A 1 -11.01 -11.25 -21.19
N LEU A 2 -10.62 -12.28 -20.47
CA LEU A 2 -9.50 -13.17 -20.81
C LEU A 2 -9.99 -14.50 -21.41
N THR A 3 -9.19 -15.03 -22.34
CA THR A 3 -9.33 -16.35 -22.94
C THR A 3 -7.97 -17.01 -23.03
N PRO A 4 -7.88 -18.35 -23.21
CA PRO A 4 -6.62 -19.03 -23.41
C PRO A 4 -5.80 -18.39 -24.54
N GLY A 5 -4.52 -18.18 -24.31
CA GLY A 5 -3.60 -17.52 -25.24
C GLY A 5 -3.52 -16.00 -25.08
N ASP A 6 -4.41 -15.34 -24.37
CA ASP A 6 -4.24 -13.91 -24.03
C ASP A 6 -3.05 -13.69 -23.12
N ILE A 7 -2.36 -12.55 -23.29
CA ILE A 7 -1.31 -12.13 -22.37
C ILE A 7 -1.93 -11.29 -21.26
N ILE A 8 -1.60 -11.66 -20.02
CA ILE A 8 -1.93 -10.88 -18.83
C ILE A 8 -0.65 -10.40 -18.17
N LEU A 9 -0.57 -9.09 -17.91
CA LEU A 9 0.55 -8.48 -17.21
C LEU A 9 0.18 -8.31 -15.74
N TYR A 10 1.09 -8.70 -14.85
CA TYR A 10 0.90 -8.61 -13.41
C TYR A 10 1.96 -7.73 -12.75
N ASP A 11 1.51 -6.93 -11.82
CA ASP A 11 2.28 -6.46 -10.68
C ASP A 11 2.55 -7.65 -9.73
N ARG A 12 3.77 -7.83 -9.27
CA ARG A 12 4.12 -8.94 -8.35
C ARG A 12 3.41 -8.89 -6.99
N ASN A 13 2.88 -7.75 -6.59
CA ASN A 13 2.13 -7.59 -5.34
C ASN A 13 0.66 -8.01 -5.43
N ASN A 14 0.21 -8.55 -6.56
CA ASN A 14 -1.19 -8.89 -6.78
C ASN A 14 -1.75 -9.93 -5.80
N HIS A 15 -3.02 -9.75 -5.48
CA HIS A 15 -3.74 -10.69 -4.63
C HIS A 15 -3.93 -12.05 -5.34
N LYS A 16 -3.78 -13.14 -4.57
CA LYS A 16 -3.90 -14.52 -5.09
C LYS A 16 -5.17 -14.81 -5.88
N SER A 17 -6.31 -14.18 -5.54
CA SER A 17 -7.58 -14.40 -6.25
C SER A 17 -7.54 -13.87 -7.68
N ILE A 18 -6.78 -12.79 -7.94
CA ILE A 18 -6.60 -12.23 -9.29
C ILE A 18 -5.76 -13.17 -10.13
N CYS A 19 -4.68 -13.71 -9.56
CA CYS A 19 -3.87 -14.73 -10.24
C CYS A 19 -4.69 -15.98 -10.53
N HIS A 20 -5.50 -16.46 -9.58
CA HIS A 20 -6.37 -17.61 -9.79
C HIS A 20 -7.37 -17.38 -10.94
N GLY A 21 -8.06 -16.25 -10.95
CA GLY A 21 -9.00 -15.90 -12.01
C GLY A 21 -8.34 -15.73 -13.38
N GLY A 22 -7.22 -15.02 -13.41
CA GLY A 22 -6.50 -14.70 -14.65
C GLY A 22 -5.72 -15.86 -15.25
N LEU A 23 -5.21 -16.79 -14.45
CA LEU A 23 -4.39 -17.89 -14.92
C LEU A 23 -5.16 -19.22 -14.95
N VAL A 24 -5.68 -19.64 -13.78
CA VAL A 24 -6.30 -20.97 -13.66
C VAL A 24 -7.64 -21.03 -14.37
N MET A 25 -8.50 -20.03 -14.17
CA MET A 25 -9.85 -20.04 -14.74
C MET A 25 -9.87 -19.63 -16.21
N SER A 26 -9.05 -18.66 -16.62
CA SER A 26 -9.08 -18.14 -17.99
C SER A 26 -8.04 -18.77 -18.92
N GLY A 27 -6.98 -19.37 -18.37
CA GLY A 27 -5.89 -19.94 -19.16
C GLY A 27 -5.02 -18.90 -19.86
N ALA A 28 -4.99 -17.67 -19.40
CA ALA A 28 -4.14 -16.61 -19.95
C ALA A 28 -2.66 -16.87 -19.59
N THR A 29 -1.76 -16.34 -20.42
CA THR A 29 -0.31 -16.45 -20.24
C THR A 29 0.20 -15.23 -19.46
N PRO A 30 0.83 -15.42 -18.29
CA PRO A 30 1.28 -14.30 -17.46
C PRO A 30 2.65 -13.77 -17.85
N ILE A 31 2.84 -12.46 -17.69
CA ILE A 31 4.13 -11.79 -17.53
C ILE A 31 4.09 -10.97 -16.24
N TYR A 32 5.23 -10.86 -15.55
CA TYR A 32 5.33 -10.23 -14.25
C TYR A 32 6.32 -9.07 -14.29
N LEU A 33 5.93 -7.93 -13.71
CA LEU A 33 6.82 -6.80 -13.50
C LEU A 33 7.39 -6.84 -12.08
N GLU A 34 8.67 -6.52 -11.96
CA GLU A 34 9.37 -6.51 -10.67
C GLU A 34 8.92 -5.32 -9.82
N THR A 35 8.85 -5.56 -8.51
CA THR A 35 8.47 -4.55 -7.53
C THR A 35 9.57 -4.35 -6.50
N ALA A 36 9.71 -3.11 -6.03
CA ALA A 36 10.70 -2.75 -5.04
C ALA A 36 10.34 -3.28 -3.64
N ARG A 37 11.37 -3.55 -2.85
CA ARG A 37 11.29 -3.70 -1.39
C ARG A 37 12.43 -2.93 -0.76
N ASN A 38 12.12 -2.21 0.30
CA ASN A 38 13.17 -1.52 1.04
C ASN A 38 13.76 -2.39 2.17
N PRO A 39 14.91 -2.00 2.74
CA PRO A 39 15.54 -2.78 3.81
C PRO A 39 14.71 -2.94 5.08
N PHE A 40 13.74 -2.07 5.32
CA PHE A 40 12.88 -2.11 6.51
C PHE A 40 11.76 -3.15 6.42
N GLY A 41 11.57 -3.76 5.23
CA GLY A 41 10.54 -4.73 4.94
C GLY A 41 9.29 -4.15 4.26
N SER A 42 9.28 -2.87 3.90
CA SER A 42 8.12 -2.27 3.23
C SER A 42 8.01 -2.72 1.77
N ILE A 43 6.78 -2.94 1.35
CA ILE A 43 6.42 -3.28 -0.02
C ILE A 43 6.33 -2.00 -0.85
N GLY A 44 7.13 -1.93 -1.91
CA GLY A 44 7.11 -0.84 -2.87
C GLY A 44 6.35 -1.14 -4.14
N GLY A 45 6.41 -0.22 -5.10
CA GLY A 45 5.81 -0.32 -6.43
C GLY A 45 6.72 -0.99 -7.46
N ILE A 46 6.23 -1.09 -8.69
CA ILE A 46 6.96 -1.60 -9.85
C ILE A 46 8.17 -0.71 -10.14
N LEU A 47 9.31 -1.32 -10.48
CA LEU A 47 10.51 -0.59 -10.89
C LEU A 47 10.24 0.19 -12.19
N ASP A 48 10.75 1.42 -12.29
CA ASP A 48 10.43 2.32 -13.40
C ASP A 48 10.76 1.73 -14.78
N HIS A 49 11.95 1.11 -14.92
CA HIS A 49 12.36 0.46 -16.16
C HIS A 49 11.44 -0.68 -16.61
N CYS A 50 10.69 -1.29 -15.70
CA CYS A 50 9.72 -2.34 -16.03
C CYS A 50 8.51 -1.80 -16.82
N PHE A 51 8.29 -0.50 -16.83
CA PHE A 51 7.28 0.15 -17.66
C PHE A 51 7.76 0.49 -19.07
N ASP A 52 9.04 0.24 -19.39
CA ASP A 52 9.57 0.47 -20.73
C ASP A 52 8.92 -0.47 -21.74
N GLU A 53 8.44 0.09 -22.86
CA GLU A 53 7.80 -0.69 -23.91
C GLU A 53 8.71 -1.81 -24.43
N SER A 54 9.99 -1.54 -24.62
CA SER A 54 10.98 -2.53 -25.08
C SER A 54 11.10 -3.70 -24.11
N TYR A 55 11.15 -3.42 -22.81
CA TYR A 55 11.19 -4.45 -21.76
C TYR A 55 9.92 -5.31 -21.75
N ILE A 56 8.74 -4.68 -21.79
CA ILE A 56 7.47 -5.40 -21.82
C ILE A 56 7.36 -6.26 -23.07
N ARG A 57 7.74 -5.75 -24.24
CA ARG A 57 7.73 -6.51 -25.50
C ARG A 57 8.69 -7.69 -25.48
N GLN A 58 9.86 -7.55 -24.83
CA GLN A 58 10.78 -8.66 -24.61
C GLN A 58 10.11 -9.75 -23.77
N LEU A 59 9.48 -9.41 -22.63
CA LEU A 59 8.75 -10.38 -21.79
C LEU A 59 7.62 -11.08 -22.56
N VAL A 60 6.91 -10.35 -23.41
CA VAL A 60 5.89 -10.93 -24.29
C VAL A 60 6.52 -11.89 -25.28
N ALA A 61 7.65 -11.52 -25.92
CA ALA A 61 8.32 -12.36 -26.91
C ALA A 61 8.81 -13.69 -26.33
N GLU A 62 9.23 -13.71 -25.08
CA GLU A 62 9.64 -14.92 -24.36
C GLU A 62 8.49 -15.92 -24.16
N LYS A 63 7.25 -15.44 -24.07
CA LYS A 63 6.05 -16.26 -23.80
C LYS A 63 5.20 -16.51 -25.03
N SER A 64 5.12 -15.54 -25.95
CA SER A 64 4.26 -15.55 -27.12
C SER A 64 4.88 -14.68 -28.22
N PRO A 65 5.89 -15.20 -28.97
CA PRO A 65 6.63 -14.44 -29.97
C PRO A 65 5.74 -13.79 -31.03
N GLU A 66 4.65 -14.44 -31.39
CA GLU A 66 3.69 -13.96 -32.40
C GLU A 66 2.95 -12.70 -31.95
N LYS A 67 2.84 -12.45 -30.64
CA LYS A 67 2.17 -11.27 -30.09
C LYS A 67 3.13 -10.12 -29.81
N ALA A 68 4.43 -10.36 -29.77
CA ALA A 68 5.42 -9.33 -29.39
C ALA A 68 5.33 -8.05 -30.24
N ASN A 69 4.99 -8.18 -31.53
CA ASN A 69 4.87 -7.06 -32.46
C ASN A 69 3.42 -6.57 -32.65
N ALA A 70 2.45 -7.13 -31.91
CA ALA A 70 1.07 -6.64 -31.96
C ALA A 70 1.00 -5.19 -31.46
N LYS A 71 0.04 -4.43 -32.00
CA LYS A 71 -0.20 -3.04 -31.55
C LYS A 71 -0.47 -3.00 -30.04
N ARG A 72 -1.25 -3.95 -29.54
CA ARG A 72 -1.61 -4.11 -28.13
C ARG A 72 -1.41 -5.57 -27.75
N PRO A 73 -0.19 -5.95 -27.33
CA PRO A 73 0.10 -7.35 -26.99
C PRO A 73 -0.57 -7.80 -25.70
N ILE A 74 -0.91 -6.89 -24.80
CA ILE A 74 -1.46 -7.15 -23.49
C ILE A 74 -2.99 -7.04 -23.53
N ARG A 75 -3.70 -8.14 -23.27
CA ARG A 75 -5.16 -8.10 -23.14
C ARG A 75 -5.62 -7.40 -21.87
N LEU A 76 -4.93 -7.68 -20.75
CA LEU A 76 -5.23 -7.12 -19.44
C LEU A 76 -3.93 -6.91 -18.68
N ALA A 77 -3.68 -5.68 -18.22
CA ALA A 77 -2.70 -5.39 -17.18
C ALA A 77 -3.42 -5.30 -15.83
N VAL A 78 -2.86 -5.92 -14.80
CA VAL A 78 -3.39 -5.87 -13.43
C VAL A 78 -2.36 -5.19 -12.54
N ILE A 79 -2.73 -4.03 -12.01
CA ILE A 79 -1.86 -3.18 -11.18
C ILE A 79 -2.52 -3.00 -9.82
N GLN A 80 -1.80 -3.31 -8.77
CA GLN A 80 -2.23 -2.99 -7.41
C GLN A 80 -2.03 -1.49 -7.16
N LEU A 81 -3.13 -0.71 -7.16
CA LEU A 81 -3.07 0.75 -7.07
C LEU A 81 -2.36 1.25 -5.80
N GLY A 82 -2.55 0.59 -4.70
CA GLY A 82 -1.89 0.90 -3.44
C GLY A 82 -1.36 -0.36 -2.77
N THR A 83 -0.07 -0.39 -2.43
CA THR A 83 0.51 -1.51 -1.71
C THR A 83 -0.04 -1.57 -0.28
N TYR A 84 0.09 -2.73 0.35
CA TYR A 84 -0.34 -2.91 1.74
C TYR A 84 0.33 -1.87 2.66
N ASP A 85 1.60 -1.57 2.42
CA ASP A 85 2.41 -0.68 3.26
C ASP A 85 2.24 0.81 2.92
N GLY A 86 1.48 1.16 1.88
CA GLY A 86 1.10 2.55 1.61
C GLY A 86 1.90 3.23 0.50
N THR A 87 2.54 2.49 -0.41
CA THR A 87 2.97 3.04 -1.68
C THR A 87 1.79 3.10 -2.64
N ILE A 88 1.37 4.28 -3.05
CA ILE A 88 0.29 4.49 -4.01
C ILE A 88 0.84 4.90 -5.38
N TYR A 89 0.31 4.30 -6.43
CA TYR A 89 0.71 4.55 -7.81
C TYR A 89 0.06 5.83 -8.37
N ASN A 90 0.81 6.57 -9.16
CA ASN A 90 0.23 7.56 -10.07
C ASN A 90 -0.47 6.84 -11.23
N ALA A 91 -1.79 6.71 -11.14
CA ALA A 91 -2.58 5.99 -12.14
C ALA A 91 -2.50 6.63 -13.53
N ARG A 92 -2.38 7.97 -13.62
CA ARG A 92 -2.19 8.68 -14.89
C ARG A 92 -0.87 8.25 -15.54
N GLN A 93 0.23 8.24 -14.79
CA GLN A 93 1.53 7.79 -15.30
C GLN A 93 1.51 6.32 -15.76
N VAL A 94 0.84 5.44 -15.03
CA VAL A 94 0.70 4.03 -15.47
C VAL A 94 0.01 3.97 -16.83
N VAL A 95 -1.09 4.69 -17.02
CA VAL A 95 -1.81 4.72 -18.30
C VAL A 95 -0.94 5.33 -19.40
N ASP A 96 -0.20 6.41 -19.12
CA ASP A 96 0.67 7.06 -20.10
C ASP A 96 1.82 6.14 -20.55
N LYS A 97 2.41 5.37 -19.62
CA LYS A 97 3.55 4.49 -19.91
C LYS A 97 3.15 3.22 -20.65
N ILE A 98 2.09 2.54 -20.22
CA ILE A 98 1.74 1.21 -20.76
C ILE A 98 0.35 1.09 -21.38
N GLY A 99 -0.48 2.13 -21.28
CA GLY A 99 -1.86 2.08 -21.78
C GLY A 99 -1.97 1.77 -23.28
N HIS A 100 -1.02 2.24 -24.08
CA HIS A 100 -0.98 1.97 -25.52
C HIS A 100 -0.64 0.49 -25.85
N LEU A 101 -0.09 -0.26 -24.92
CA LEU A 101 0.21 -1.68 -25.05
C LEU A 101 -0.92 -2.60 -24.56
N CYS A 102 -1.93 -2.04 -23.87
CA CYS A 102 -2.98 -2.78 -23.19
C CYS A 102 -4.35 -2.54 -23.80
N ASP A 103 -5.18 -3.57 -23.90
CA ASP A 103 -6.61 -3.38 -24.19
C ASP A 103 -7.35 -2.84 -22.97
N TYR A 104 -7.04 -3.40 -21.78
CA TYR A 104 -7.58 -2.97 -20.49
C TYR A 104 -6.48 -2.89 -19.44
N ILE A 105 -6.64 -1.96 -18.49
CA ILE A 105 -5.91 -1.96 -17.22
C ILE A 105 -6.91 -2.14 -16.09
N PHE A 106 -6.62 -3.08 -15.20
CA PHE A 106 -7.36 -3.33 -13.99
C PHE A 106 -6.56 -2.84 -12.79
N PHE A 107 -7.06 -1.82 -12.12
CA PHE A 107 -6.50 -1.33 -10.87
C PHE A 107 -7.17 -2.03 -9.69
N ASP A 108 -6.39 -2.78 -8.94
CA ASP A 108 -6.80 -3.32 -7.65
C ASP A 108 -6.66 -2.22 -6.59
N SER A 109 -7.77 -1.59 -6.26
CA SER A 109 -7.87 -0.52 -5.27
C SER A 109 -8.44 -1.04 -3.94
N ALA A 110 -8.21 -2.32 -3.62
CA ALA A 110 -8.77 -2.94 -2.43
C ALA A 110 -8.31 -2.30 -1.11
N TRP A 111 -7.11 -1.72 -1.08
CA TRP A 111 -6.51 -1.04 0.08
C TRP A 111 -6.50 0.49 -0.03
N VAL A 112 -7.14 1.02 -1.03
CA VAL A 112 -7.34 2.44 -1.32
C VAL A 112 -8.78 2.62 -1.81
N GLY A 113 -9.05 3.56 -2.71
CA GLY A 113 -10.40 3.80 -3.23
C GLY A 113 -10.99 5.11 -2.69
N TYR A 114 -10.39 5.63 -1.64
CA TYR A 114 -10.67 6.96 -1.06
C TYR A 114 -9.80 8.07 -1.65
N GLU A 115 -8.77 7.75 -2.41
CA GLU A 115 -7.88 8.72 -3.07
C GLU A 115 -8.66 9.70 -3.97
N GLN A 116 -9.78 9.26 -4.53
CA GLN A 116 -10.68 10.10 -5.30
C GLN A 116 -11.30 11.26 -4.50
N PHE A 117 -11.34 11.15 -3.17
CA PHE A 117 -11.87 12.18 -2.26
C PHE A 117 -10.77 13.06 -1.67
N ILE A 118 -9.49 12.80 -2.00
CA ILE A 118 -8.32 13.56 -1.55
C ILE A 118 -7.79 14.34 -2.76
N PRO A 119 -8.08 15.65 -2.89
CA PRO A 119 -7.79 16.41 -4.13
C PRO A 119 -6.34 16.36 -4.58
N MET A 120 -5.36 16.34 -3.65
CA MET A 120 -3.94 16.22 -3.99
C MET A 120 -3.57 14.88 -4.63
N MET A 121 -4.40 13.83 -4.43
CA MET A 121 -4.19 12.48 -4.97
C MET A 121 -5.01 12.20 -6.24
N LYS A 122 -5.54 13.22 -6.92
CA LYS A 122 -6.43 13.04 -8.09
C LYS A 122 -5.80 12.17 -9.19
N ASP A 123 -4.49 12.32 -9.43
CA ASP A 123 -3.77 11.57 -10.47
C ASP A 123 -3.48 10.11 -10.06
N CYS A 124 -3.66 9.79 -8.78
CA CYS A 124 -3.63 8.42 -8.27
C CYS A 124 -4.98 7.70 -8.46
N SER A 125 -6.08 8.42 -8.74
CA SER A 125 -7.39 7.81 -8.90
C SER A 125 -7.70 7.43 -10.34
N PRO A 126 -7.77 6.12 -10.67
CA PRO A 126 -8.14 5.70 -12.02
C PRO A 126 -9.58 6.07 -12.41
N LEU A 127 -10.44 6.31 -11.41
CA LEU A 127 -11.83 6.73 -11.66
C LEU A 127 -11.94 8.19 -12.11
N LEU A 128 -10.98 9.04 -11.72
CA LEU A 128 -10.96 10.47 -12.09
C LEU A 128 -10.22 10.73 -13.40
N LEU A 129 -9.49 9.76 -13.97
CA LEU A 129 -8.74 9.94 -15.20
C LEU A 129 -9.65 10.35 -16.36
N GLU A 130 -9.25 11.37 -17.10
CA GLU A 130 -9.80 11.68 -18.41
C GLU A 130 -9.14 10.76 -19.44
N LEU A 131 -9.93 10.07 -20.26
CA LEU A 131 -9.50 9.02 -21.18
C LEU A 131 -9.95 9.34 -22.59
N ASP A 132 -9.07 9.11 -23.55
CA ASP A 132 -9.36 9.23 -24.98
C ASP A 132 -9.52 7.84 -25.65
N PRO A 133 -9.96 7.79 -26.94
CA PRO A 133 -10.17 6.52 -27.64
C PRO A 133 -8.91 5.64 -27.81
N ASN A 134 -7.70 6.18 -27.57
CA ASN A 134 -6.45 5.43 -27.62
C ASN A 134 -6.08 4.84 -26.24
N ASP A 135 -6.63 5.37 -25.17
CA ASP A 135 -6.39 4.85 -23.82
C ASP A 135 -7.02 3.45 -23.64
N PRO A 136 -6.52 2.63 -22.73
CA PRO A 136 -7.10 1.33 -22.39
C PRO A 136 -8.46 1.49 -21.70
N GLY A 137 -9.32 0.49 -21.77
CA GLY A 137 -10.46 0.40 -20.86
C GLY A 137 -9.98 0.24 -19.43
N ILE A 138 -10.63 0.88 -18.48
CA ILE A 138 -10.24 0.83 -17.07
C ILE A 138 -11.25 0.01 -16.26
N LEU A 139 -10.73 -0.90 -15.44
CA LEU A 139 -11.49 -1.61 -14.41
C LEU A 139 -10.89 -1.25 -13.03
N VAL A 140 -11.74 -1.07 -12.03
CA VAL A 140 -11.31 -0.75 -10.68
C VAL A 140 -12.11 -1.58 -9.69
N THR A 141 -11.44 -2.32 -8.82
CA THR A 141 -12.09 -2.96 -7.67
C THR A 141 -11.77 -2.23 -6.39
N GLN A 142 -12.77 -2.09 -5.52
CA GLN A 142 -12.63 -1.45 -4.22
C GLN A 142 -13.24 -2.34 -3.14
N SER A 143 -12.48 -2.61 -2.08
CA SER A 143 -12.99 -3.24 -0.86
C SER A 143 -13.53 -2.16 0.07
N VAL A 144 -14.80 -1.80 -0.10
CA VAL A 144 -15.43 -0.70 0.64
C VAL A 144 -15.42 -0.94 2.16
N HIS A 145 -15.38 -2.22 2.57
CA HIS A 145 -15.33 -2.62 3.97
C HIS A 145 -14.00 -2.39 4.69
N LYS A 146 -12.92 -2.04 3.98
CA LYS A 146 -11.59 -1.88 4.61
C LYS A 146 -11.43 -0.52 5.28
N GLN A 147 -11.36 0.55 4.51
CA GLN A 147 -11.15 1.90 5.05
C GLN A 147 -12.31 2.86 4.81
N GLN A 148 -13.32 2.46 4.04
CA GLN A 148 -14.56 3.20 3.86
C GLN A 148 -15.67 2.68 4.77
N ALA A 149 -16.91 3.14 4.60
CA ALA A 149 -18.00 2.88 5.54
C ALA A 149 -18.82 1.61 5.24
N GLY A 150 -18.39 0.74 4.35
CA GLY A 150 -19.09 -0.50 4.04
C GLY A 150 -18.94 -1.56 5.14
N PHE A 151 -19.98 -2.37 5.35
CA PHE A 151 -19.89 -3.53 6.25
C PHE A 151 -18.92 -4.58 5.69
N SER A 152 -18.39 -5.43 6.59
CA SER A 152 -17.48 -6.52 6.19
C SER A 152 -18.03 -7.33 5.02
N GLN A 153 -17.15 -7.68 4.09
CA GLN A 153 -17.39 -8.37 2.82
C GLN A 153 -18.02 -7.51 1.71
N THR A 154 -18.24 -6.20 1.91
CA THR A 154 -18.69 -5.33 0.83
C THR A 154 -17.53 -4.92 -0.08
N SER A 155 -17.75 -5.02 -1.37
CA SER A 155 -16.84 -4.56 -2.41
C SER A 155 -17.63 -4.10 -3.64
N GLN A 156 -16.96 -3.36 -4.50
CA GLN A 156 -17.55 -2.91 -5.75
C GLN A 156 -16.52 -2.96 -6.89
N ILE A 157 -17.01 -3.08 -8.11
CA ILE A 157 -16.22 -3.01 -9.33
C ILE A 157 -16.77 -1.93 -10.24
N HIS A 158 -15.88 -1.10 -10.76
CA HIS A 158 -16.18 -0.06 -11.71
C HIS A 158 -15.59 -0.43 -13.08
N LYS A 159 -16.36 -0.15 -14.13
CA LYS A 159 -15.97 -0.34 -15.52
C LYS A 159 -16.06 1.00 -16.25
N LYS A 160 -14.91 1.58 -16.61
CA LYS A 160 -14.77 2.87 -17.27
C LYS A 160 -14.15 2.66 -18.65
N ASP A 161 -14.98 2.48 -19.67
CA ASP A 161 -14.56 2.13 -21.03
C ASP A 161 -15.47 2.67 -22.14
N SER A 162 -16.30 3.66 -21.84
CA SER A 162 -17.18 4.29 -22.82
C SER A 162 -16.42 4.91 -24.00
N HIS A 163 -15.18 5.40 -23.77
CA HIS A 163 -14.30 6.01 -24.75
C HIS A 163 -13.79 5.03 -25.83
N ILE A 164 -13.83 3.71 -25.56
CA ILE A 164 -13.46 2.66 -26.53
C ILE A 164 -14.68 1.90 -27.08
N LYS A 165 -15.90 2.36 -26.79
CA LYS A 165 -17.11 1.71 -27.29
C LYS A 165 -17.12 1.66 -28.83
N GLY A 166 -17.41 0.48 -29.39
CA GLY A 166 -17.38 0.22 -30.81
C GLY A 166 -16.04 -0.24 -31.37
N GLN A 167 -14.97 -0.21 -30.60
CA GLN A 167 -13.70 -0.84 -30.97
C GLN A 167 -13.75 -2.35 -30.73
N GLU A 168 -12.94 -3.13 -31.48
CA GLU A 168 -12.87 -4.59 -31.37
C GLU A 168 -12.50 -5.06 -29.96
N ARG A 169 -11.64 -4.30 -29.26
CA ARG A 169 -11.21 -4.60 -27.89
C ARG A 169 -12.29 -4.36 -26.83
N TYR A 170 -13.36 -3.64 -27.16
CA TYR A 170 -14.42 -3.32 -26.22
C TYR A 170 -15.18 -4.55 -25.74
N VAL A 171 -15.36 -4.68 -24.44
CA VAL A 171 -16.18 -5.73 -23.81
C VAL A 171 -17.55 -5.14 -23.45
N ASP A 172 -18.59 -5.61 -24.10
CA ASP A 172 -19.95 -5.11 -23.84
C ASP A 172 -20.42 -5.43 -22.41
N HIS A 173 -21.35 -4.64 -21.93
CA HIS A 173 -21.88 -4.74 -20.58
C HIS A 173 -22.51 -6.12 -20.30
N LYS A 174 -23.23 -6.69 -21.26
CA LYS A 174 -23.91 -7.99 -21.09
C LYS A 174 -22.89 -9.11 -20.84
N ARG A 175 -21.83 -9.15 -21.65
CA ARG A 175 -20.74 -10.14 -21.49
C ARG A 175 -20.03 -9.97 -20.14
N PHE A 176 -19.73 -8.73 -19.76
CA PHE A 176 -19.11 -8.43 -18.47
C PHE A 176 -20.01 -8.86 -17.30
N ASN A 177 -21.29 -8.47 -17.33
CA ASN A 177 -22.26 -8.80 -16.29
C ASN A 177 -22.53 -10.31 -16.18
N ASN A 178 -22.56 -11.05 -17.29
CA ASN A 178 -22.70 -12.50 -17.25
C ASN A 178 -21.53 -13.15 -16.50
N SER A 179 -20.31 -12.69 -16.74
CA SER A 179 -19.13 -13.19 -16.02
C SER A 179 -19.21 -12.84 -14.52
N PHE A 180 -19.64 -11.64 -14.19
CA PHE A 180 -19.85 -11.22 -12.81
C PHE A 180 -20.91 -12.11 -12.10
N MET A 181 -22.04 -12.34 -12.75
CA MET A 181 -23.14 -13.16 -12.19
C MET A 181 -22.75 -14.62 -11.94
N MET A 182 -21.76 -15.15 -12.65
CA MET A 182 -21.24 -16.51 -12.40
C MET A 182 -20.53 -16.64 -11.02
N HIS A 183 -20.09 -15.52 -10.46
CA HIS A 183 -19.36 -15.47 -9.19
C HIS A 183 -20.15 -14.77 -8.07
N ALA A 184 -21.32 -14.23 -8.38
CA ALA A 184 -22.19 -13.58 -7.41
C ALA A 184 -23.12 -14.59 -6.71
N SER A 185 -23.47 -14.32 -5.46
CA SER A 185 -24.54 -15.06 -4.77
C SER A 185 -25.88 -14.85 -5.45
N THR A 186 -26.69 -15.90 -5.53
CA THR A 186 -28.08 -15.82 -6.07
C THR A 186 -29.04 -15.13 -5.12
N SER A 187 -28.69 -15.07 -3.82
CA SER A 187 -29.52 -14.48 -2.76
C SER A 187 -28.83 -13.25 -2.18
N PRO A 188 -29.26 -12.04 -2.55
CA PRO A 188 -28.64 -10.82 -2.04
C PRO A 188 -28.91 -10.64 -0.54
N PHE A 189 -27.88 -10.22 0.20
CA PHE A 189 -28.04 -9.83 1.60
C PHE A 189 -28.20 -8.30 1.69
N TYR A 190 -29.44 -7.85 1.77
CA TYR A 190 -29.78 -6.42 1.70
C TYR A 190 -29.02 -5.49 2.65
N PRO A 191 -28.68 -5.89 3.92
CA PRO A 191 -27.86 -5.03 4.78
C PRO A 191 -26.51 -4.66 4.18
N LEU A 192 -25.88 -5.53 3.37
CA LEU A 192 -24.63 -5.21 2.67
C LEU A 192 -24.87 -4.17 1.57
N PHE A 193 -25.94 -4.32 0.78
CA PHE A 193 -26.32 -3.31 -0.22
C PHE A 193 -26.64 -1.96 0.42
N ALA A 194 -27.39 -1.96 1.52
CA ALA A 194 -27.69 -0.74 2.26
C ALA A 194 -26.42 -0.05 2.76
N SER A 195 -25.42 -0.82 3.23
CA SER A 195 -24.13 -0.26 3.67
C SER A 195 -23.35 0.39 2.53
N LEU A 196 -23.42 -0.16 1.30
CA LEU A 196 -22.82 0.43 0.12
C LEU A 196 -23.52 1.73 -0.29
N ASP A 197 -24.85 1.78 -0.22
CA ASP A 197 -25.64 2.99 -0.50
C ASP A 197 -25.33 4.09 0.52
N VAL A 198 -25.29 3.75 1.81
CA VAL A 198 -24.90 4.67 2.89
C VAL A 198 -23.47 5.17 2.67
N ASN A 199 -22.53 4.28 2.30
CA ASN A 199 -21.17 4.68 1.97
C ASN A 199 -21.15 5.69 0.82
N ALA A 200 -21.90 5.46 -0.25
CA ALA A 200 -21.99 6.39 -1.37
C ALA A 200 -22.53 7.76 -0.92
N LYS A 201 -23.55 7.78 -0.05
CA LYS A 201 -24.11 9.01 0.52
C LYS A 201 -23.15 9.77 1.40
N ILE A 202 -22.38 9.09 2.24
CA ILE A 202 -21.34 9.72 3.10
C ILE A 202 -20.28 10.40 2.24
N HIS A 203 -19.97 9.87 1.06
CA HIS A 203 -18.92 10.38 0.19
C HIS A 203 -19.44 11.31 -0.93
N GLU A 204 -20.73 11.65 -0.94
CA GLU A 204 -21.31 12.49 -1.99
C GLU A 204 -20.88 13.96 -1.86
N GLY A 205 -20.37 14.52 -2.97
CA GLY A 205 -20.01 15.94 -3.07
C GLY A 205 -18.87 16.37 -2.14
N GLU A 206 -18.98 17.57 -1.58
CA GLU A 206 -17.95 18.16 -0.71
C GLU A 206 -17.82 17.44 0.65
N LEU A 207 -18.87 16.73 1.07
CA LEU A 207 -18.85 16.01 2.35
C LEU A 207 -17.74 14.95 2.36
N GLY A 208 -17.65 14.14 1.30
CA GLY A 208 -16.61 13.13 1.16
C GLY A 208 -15.20 13.74 1.18
N GLN A 209 -14.99 14.85 0.47
CA GLN A 209 -13.70 15.52 0.46
C GLN A 209 -13.33 16.12 1.84
N THR A 210 -14.29 16.71 2.52
CA THR A 210 -14.07 17.25 3.88
C THR A 210 -13.70 16.14 4.87
N LEU A 211 -14.43 15.03 4.83
CA LEU A 211 -14.21 13.87 5.68
C LEU A 211 -12.78 13.31 5.55
N TRP A 212 -12.31 13.14 4.31
CA TRP A 212 -10.97 12.60 4.07
C TRP A 212 -9.87 13.64 4.28
N ARG A 213 -10.12 14.93 4.05
CA ARG A 213 -9.19 16.00 4.40
C ARG A 213 -8.93 16.02 5.91
N GLU A 214 -9.97 15.98 6.73
CA GLU A 214 -9.85 15.93 8.19
C GLU A 214 -9.08 14.70 8.65
N CYS A 215 -9.32 13.54 8.03
CA CYS A 215 -8.56 12.31 8.29
C CYS A 215 -7.07 12.48 7.96
N VAL A 216 -6.73 13.08 6.84
CA VAL A 216 -5.35 13.37 6.43
C VAL A 216 -4.68 14.35 7.39
N GLU A 217 -5.38 15.40 7.80
CA GLU A 217 -4.86 16.38 8.77
C GLU A 217 -4.52 15.71 10.12
N VAL A 218 -5.41 14.86 10.64
CA VAL A 218 -5.15 14.07 11.87
C VAL A 218 -3.94 13.14 11.68
N ALA A 219 -3.82 12.52 10.53
CA ALA A 219 -2.68 11.65 10.20
C ALA A 219 -1.35 12.41 10.09
N ILE A 220 -1.37 13.64 9.58
CA ILE A 220 -0.20 14.54 9.53
C ILE A 220 0.20 14.92 10.95
N ASP A 221 -0.75 15.39 11.77
CA ASP A 221 -0.47 15.82 13.13
C ASP A 221 0.09 14.69 14.00
N ALA A 222 -0.40 13.46 13.82
CA ALA A 222 0.15 12.29 14.50
C ALA A 222 1.61 12.03 14.10
N ARG A 223 1.95 12.12 12.81
CA ARG A 223 3.34 11.97 12.33
C ARG A 223 4.26 13.06 12.89
N LYS A 224 3.79 14.32 12.92
CA LYS A 224 4.52 15.43 13.54
C LYS A 224 4.76 15.23 15.03
N ALA A 225 3.76 14.70 15.73
CA ALA A 225 3.89 14.39 17.15
C ALA A 225 4.94 13.33 17.41
N VAL A 226 4.99 12.28 16.59
CA VAL A 226 6.06 11.24 16.67
C VAL A 226 7.43 11.87 16.40
N LEU A 227 7.58 12.67 15.32
CA LEU A 227 8.86 13.32 15.00
C LEU A 227 9.39 14.22 16.11
N LYS A 228 8.48 14.88 16.85
CA LYS A 228 8.82 15.81 17.93
C LYS A 228 9.06 15.13 19.27
N GLN A 229 8.39 14.02 19.56
CA GLN A 229 8.35 13.43 20.91
C GLN A 229 9.10 12.11 21.02
N CYS A 230 9.20 11.32 19.93
CA CYS A 230 9.91 10.05 19.91
C CYS A 230 11.39 10.25 19.59
N LYS A 231 12.24 9.48 20.28
CA LYS A 231 13.70 9.49 20.11
C LYS A 231 14.15 8.51 19.03
N TYR A 232 13.52 7.34 18.98
CA TYR A 232 13.93 6.21 18.13
C TYR A 232 12.98 5.96 16.97
N LEU A 233 11.68 6.05 17.22
CA LEU A 233 10.66 5.77 16.23
C LEU A 233 10.50 6.94 15.24
N ARG A 234 10.35 6.64 13.95
CA ARG A 234 10.23 7.64 12.90
C ARG A 234 9.10 7.27 11.95
N PRO A 235 8.20 8.20 11.58
CA PRO A 235 7.31 7.99 10.45
C PRO A 235 8.08 7.94 9.14
N LEU A 236 7.61 7.13 8.20
CA LEU A 236 8.15 7.09 6.84
C LEU A 236 7.63 8.32 6.07
N VAL A 237 8.39 9.38 6.07
CA VAL A 237 8.08 10.65 5.36
C VAL A 237 9.37 11.30 4.86
N PRO A 238 9.31 12.18 3.83
CA PRO A 238 10.46 12.97 3.41
C PRO A 238 11.01 13.81 4.58
N PRO A 239 12.31 13.87 4.81
CA PRO A 239 12.86 14.66 5.91
C PRO A 239 12.72 16.18 5.67
N ILE A 240 12.85 16.61 4.41
CA ILE A 240 12.80 18.01 3.99
C ILE A 240 11.83 18.17 2.84
N VAL A 241 10.92 19.12 2.93
CA VAL A 241 10.01 19.51 1.84
C VAL A 241 9.99 21.03 1.76
N HIS A 242 10.08 21.59 0.55
CA HIS A 242 10.17 23.04 0.32
C HIS A 242 11.29 23.72 1.14
N GLY A 243 12.39 23.01 1.37
CA GLY A 243 13.55 23.53 2.11
C GLY A 243 13.38 23.62 3.62
N LYS A 244 12.33 23.00 4.19
CA LYS A 244 12.04 22.96 5.63
C LYS A 244 11.87 21.52 6.11
N PRO A 245 12.16 21.21 7.38
CA PRO A 245 11.79 19.95 8.00
C PRO A 245 10.31 19.64 7.78
N TRP A 246 10.00 18.37 7.48
CA TRP A 246 8.63 17.95 7.17
C TRP A 246 7.62 18.35 8.25
N GLU A 247 7.98 18.19 9.52
CA GLU A 247 7.14 18.48 10.68
C GLU A 247 6.89 19.97 10.91
N GLU A 248 7.63 20.86 10.25
CA GLU A 248 7.43 22.31 10.34
C GLU A 248 6.40 22.84 9.34
N GLY A 249 5.96 22.03 8.38
CA GLY A 249 4.90 22.40 7.43
C GLY A 249 3.59 22.76 8.14
N ASN A 250 2.77 23.61 7.55
CA ASN A 250 1.41 23.85 8.02
C ASN A 250 0.53 22.63 7.67
N THR A 251 -0.20 22.06 8.64
CA THR A 251 -0.97 20.83 8.46
C THR A 251 -2.00 20.93 7.33
N GLN A 252 -2.70 22.05 7.23
CA GLN A 252 -3.73 22.25 6.20
C GLN A 252 -3.12 22.41 4.80
N GLU A 253 -1.97 23.08 4.68
CA GLU A 253 -1.22 23.20 3.43
C GLU A 253 -0.67 21.83 3.02
N MET A 254 -0.10 21.09 3.96
CA MET A 254 0.42 19.73 3.72
C MET A 254 -0.67 18.77 3.22
N ALA A 255 -1.89 18.89 3.74
CA ALA A 255 -3.03 18.07 3.31
C ALA A 255 -3.50 18.37 1.86
N CYS A 256 -2.97 19.43 1.26
CA CYS A 256 -3.28 19.88 -0.10
C CYS A 256 -2.09 19.76 -1.07
N ASP A 257 -0.90 19.42 -0.58
CA ASP A 257 0.32 19.36 -1.39
C ASP A 257 0.94 17.96 -1.38
N VAL A 258 0.83 17.29 -2.52
CA VAL A 258 1.31 15.92 -2.72
C VAL A 258 2.83 15.77 -2.53
N LYS A 259 3.61 16.84 -2.61
CA LYS A 259 5.07 16.82 -2.40
C LYS A 259 5.46 16.36 -1.01
N TYR A 260 4.62 16.59 -0.01
CA TYR A 260 4.85 16.05 1.34
C TYR A 260 4.72 14.53 1.44
N PHE A 261 4.24 13.89 0.38
CA PHE A 261 4.02 12.45 0.30
C PHE A 261 4.73 11.80 -0.90
N ALA A 262 5.54 12.53 -1.66
CA ALA A 262 6.21 12.01 -2.84
C ALA A 262 7.42 11.12 -2.47
N PHE A 263 7.54 9.98 -3.14
CA PHE A 263 8.79 9.22 -3.17
C PHE A 263 9.70 9.80 -4.26
N GLU A 264 10.65 10.62 -3.86
CA GLU A 264 11.64 11.17 -4.78
C GLU A 264 12.60 10.06 -5.24
N PRO A 265 12.93 9.96 -6.54
CA PRO A 265 13.85 8.94 -7.05
C PRO A 265 15.16 8.91 -6.27
N GLU A 266 15.63 7.70 -5.93
CA GLU A 266 16.90 7.44 -5.25
C GLU A 266 17.09 8.15 -3.89
N ALA A 267 16.03 8.72 -3.30
CA ALA A 267 16.09 9.35 -2.00
C ALA A 267 16.36 8.33 -0.88
N LYS A 268 17.36 8.60 -0.06
CA LYS A 268 17.83 7.64 0.96
C LYS A 268 16.83 7.39 2.07
N TRP A 269 15.98 8.35 2.39
CA TRP A 269 15.05 8.24 3.52
C TRP A 269 14.01 7.11 3.38
N HIS A 270 13.70 6.67 2.15
CA HIS A 270 12.77 5.54 1.92
C HIS A 270 13.47 4.27 1.44
N SER A 271 14.69 4.37 0.94
CA SER A 271 15.52 3.25 0.47
C SER A 271 14.84 2.34 -0.59
N PHE A 272 13.86 2.83 -1.33
CA PHE A 272 13.38 2.18 -2.54
C PHE A 272 14.25 2.64 -3.71
N ASN A 273 14.77 1.70 -4.48
CA ASN A 273 15.57 1.97 -5.67
C ASN A 273 14.72 1.76 -6.93
N GLY A 274 15.08 2.46 -8.01
CA GLY A 274 14.48 2.27 -9.33
C GLY A 274 13.09 2.89 -9.50
N TYR A 275 12.76 3.94 -8.75
CA TYR A 275 11.55 4.74 -8.94
C TYR A 275 11.79 5.88 -9.93
N GLY A 276 10.78 6.20 -10.73
CA GLY A 276 10.73 7.40 -11.57
C GLY A 276 10.12 8.60 -10.83
N GLU A 277 10.32 9.79 -11.38
CA GLU A 277 9.78 11.02 -10.81
C GLU A 277 8.25 11.05 -10.87
N GLY A 278 7.61 11.40 -9.76
CA GLY A 278 6.15 11.49 -9.64
C GLY A 278 5.40 10.17 -9.85
N GLN A 279 6.11 9.05 -9.79
CA GLN A 279 5.57 7.73 -10.05
C GLN A 279 4.80 7.17 -8.85
N TYR A 280 5.29 7.44 -7.64
CA TYR A 280 4.75 6.91 -6.39
C TYR A 280 4.63 7.96 -5.32
N PHE A 281 3.63 7.76 -4.46
CA PHE A 281 3.39 8.59 -3.30
C PHE A 281 3.14 7.73 -2.06
N ILE A 282 3.43 8.30 -0.89
CA ILE A 282 2.98 7.74 0.38
C ILE A 282 1.46 7.95 0.47
N ASP A 283 0.75 6.90 0.77
CA ASP A 283 -0.66 7.01 1.13
C ASP A 283 -0.81 7.75 2.47
N PRO A 284 -1.41 8.96 2.49
CA PRO A 284 -1.51 9.74 3.71
C PRO A 284 -2.31 9.05 4.81
N CYS A 285 -3.20 8.14 4.43
CA CYS A 285 -4.04 7.36 5.35
C CYS A 285 -3.40 6.05 5.82
N LYS A 286 -2.14 5.79 5.45
CA LYS A 286 -1.34 4.68 5.97
C LYS A 286 -0.16 5.21 6.76
N PHE A 287 -0.29 5.16 8.06
CA PHE A 287 0.71 5.66 8.98
C PHE A 287 1.74 4.57 9.29
N GLN A 288 2.83 4.55 8.51
CA GLN A 288 3.94 3.64 8.72
C GLN A 288 5.00 4.28 9.60
N LEU A 289 5.46 3.52 10.61
CA LEU A 289 6.60 3.87 11.44
C LEU A 289 7.76 2.92 11.15
N ILE A 290 8.97 3.46 11.19
CA ILE A 290 10.24 2.71 11.17
C ILE A 290 10.73 2.58 12.61
N THR A 291 11.13 1.36 13.00
CA THR A 291 11.82 1.07 14.26
C THR A 291 13.33 1.03 14.02
N PRO A 292 14.17 1.39 15.03
CA PRO A 292 15.62 1.41 14.88
C PRO A 292 16.21 0.03 14.62
N GLY A 293 17.38 -0.01 14.01
CA GLY A 293 18.15 -1.24 13.75
C GLY A 293 18.65 -1.39 12.32
N ILE A 294 18.13 -0.58 11.40
CA ILE A 294 18.64 -0.49 10.03
C ILE A 294 18.90 0.97 9.73
N ASN A 295 20.10 1.27 9.27
CA ASN A 295 20.49 2.61 8.87
C ASN A 295 19.69 3.03 7.61
N VAL A 296 19.03 4.17 7.68
CA VAL A 296 18.13 4.67 6.62
C VAL A 296 18.90 4.97 5.33
N GLU A 297 20.14 5.47 5.43
CA GLU A 297 20.92 5.90 4.28
C GLU A 297 21.63 4.75 3.56
N THR A 298 22.09 3.74 4.34
CA THR A 298 22.90 2.63 3.79
C THR A 298 22.11 1.32 3.64
N GLY A 299 20.99 1.17 4.34
CA GLY A 299 20.23 -0.09 4.41
C GLY A 299 20.91 -1.20 5.22
N GLU A 300 22.01 -0.89 5.92
CA GLU A 300 22.78 -1.83 6.71
C GLU A 300 22.26 -1.93 8.15
N TYR A 301 22.44 -3.10 8.76
CA TYR A 301 22.11 -3.30 10.16
C TYR A 301 23.01 -2.50 11.09
N GLU A 302 22.40 -1.77 12.01
CA GLU A 302 23.08 -1.04 13.10
C GLU A 302 23.56 -1.99 14.22
N GLU A 303 24.19 -1.46 15.28
CA GLU A 303 24.61 -2.27 16.43
C GLU A 303 23.44 -2.68 17.31
N PHE A 304 22.48 -1.77 17.51
CA PHE A 304 21.26 -2.00 18.28
C PHE A 304 20.03 -1.81 17.42
N GLY A 305 19.02 -2.63 17.65
CA GLY A 305 17.73 -2.49 16.95
C GLY A 305 16.55 -2.92 17.80
N ILE A 306 15.38 -2.43 17.41
CA ILE A 306 14.09 -2.81 17.99
C ILE A 306 13.26 -3.45 16.87
N PRO A 307 13.23 -4.78 16.78
CA PRO A 307 12.33 -5.46 15.82
C PRO A 307 10.89 -5.03 16.02
N ALA A 308 10.21 -4.69 14.93
CA ALA A 308 8.88 -4.07 14.97
C ALA A 308 7.81 -4.95 15.65
N ASN A 309 7.99 -6.27 15.65
CA ASN A 309 7.08 -7.18 16.32
C ASN A 309 7.12 -7.07 17.86
N ILE A 310 8.23 -6.60 18.45
CA ILE A 310 8.31 -6.31 19.89
C ILE A 310 7.40 -5.13 20.22
N LEU A 311 7.52 -4.02 19.47
CA LEU A 311 6.63 -2.87 19.60
C LEU A 311 5.17 -3.25 19.33
N ALA A 312 4.91 -4.06 18.31
CA ALA A 312 3.55 -4.49 17.98
C ALA A 312 2.90 -5.30 19.12
N ASN A 313 3.67 -6.16 19.80
CA ASN A 313 3.16 -6.91 20.94
C ASN A 313 2.95 -6.01 22.16
N TYR A 314 3.88 -5.08 22.45
CA TYR A 314 3.68 -4.08 23.50
C TYR A 314 2.39 -3.25 23.27
N LEU A 315 2.16 -2.79 22.08
CA LEU A 315 0.94 -2.04 21.75
C LEU A 315 -0.34 -2.87 21.96
N ARG A 316 -0.30 -4.18 21.61
CA ARG A 316 -1.44 -5.09 21.87
C ARG A 316 -1.70 -5.28 23.36
N GLU A 317 -0.67 -5.39 24.20
CA GLU A 317 -0.83 -5.41 25.66
C GLU A 317 -1.52 -4.14 26.17
N ASN A 318 -1.29 -3.00 25.49
CA ASN A 318 -1.89 -1.70 25.78
C ASN A 318 -3.16 -1.41 24.95
N ARG A 319 -3.82 -2.44 24.39
CA ARG A 319 -5.08 -2.37 23.64
C ARG A 319 -5.01 -1.54 22.34
N ILE A 320 -3.84 -1.38 21.77
CA ILE A 320 -3.62 -0.77 20.47
C ILE A 320 -3.23 -1.88 19.49
N ILE A 321 -4.03 -2.07 18.44
CA ILE A 321 -3.81 -3.13 17.47
C ILE A 321 -3.30 -2.50 16.17
N PRO A 322 -1.99 -2.65 15.85
CA PRO A 322 -1.49 -2.22 14.55
C PRO A 322 -2.02 -3.13 13.45
N GLU A 323 -2.14 -2.61 12.26
CA GLU A 323 -2.59 -3.39 11.09
C GLU A 323 -1.57 -4.44 10.68
N LYS A 324 -0.30 -4.06 10.62
CA LYS A 324 0.81 -4.92 10.19
C LYS A 324 2.08 -4.55 10.91
N CYS A 325 2.96 -5.52 11.14
CA CYS A 325 4.38 -5.27 11.40
C CYS A 325 5.23 -6.16 10.48
N ASP A 326 6.39 -5.65 10.10
CA ASP A 326 7.42 -6.38 9.37
C ASP A 326 8.74 -6.32 10.15
N LEU A 327 9.89 -6.45 9.51
CA LEU A 327 11.20 -6.48 10.21
C LEU A 327 11.39 -5.25 11.11
N ASN A 328 11.41 -4.08 10.50
CA ASN A 328 11.61 -2.79 11.16
C ASN A 328 10.54 -1.76 10.80
N THR A 329 9.34 -2.21 10.44
CA THR A 329 8.21 -1.32 10.18
C THR A 329 6.94 -1.79 10.87
N ILE A 330 6.13 -0.84 11.28
CA ILE A 330 4.80 -1.05 11.83
C ILE A 330 3.80 -0.11 11.14
N LEU A 331 2.64 -0.61 10.80
CA LEU A 331 1.62 0.11 10.04
C LEU A 331 0.36 0.32 10.86
N PHE A 332 -0.16 1.54 10.85
CA PHE A 332 -1.48 1.90 11.35
C PHE A 332 -2.34 2.43 10.19
N LEU A 333 -3.62 2.05 10.19
CA LEU A 333 -4.58 2.56 9.22
C LEU A 333 -5.29 3.79 9.79
N MET A 334 -5.33 4.84 8.99
CA MET A 334 -6.09 6.04 9.28
C MET A 334 -7.40 6.01 8.50
N THR A 335 -8.49 6.19 9.21
CA THR A 335 -9.82 6.29 8.62
C THR A 335 -10.53 7.53 9.19
N PRO A 336 -11.59 8.03 8.55
CA PRO A 336 -12.37 9.12 9.13
C PRO A 336 -12.95 8.86 10.53
N ALA A 337 -12.93 7.60 10.98
CA ALA A 337 -13.35 7.24 12.35
C ALA A 337 -12.22 7.39 13.39
N GLU A 338 -10.99 7.68 12.96
CA GLU A 338 -9.86 7.89 13.85
C GLU A 338 -9.81 9.35 14.30
N SER A 339 -9.99 9.55 15.61
CA SER A 339 -9.97 10.90 16.20
C SER A 339 -8.56 11.33 16.62
N LYS A 340 -8.36 12.63 16.73
CA LYS A 340 -7.13 13.18 17.31
C LYS A 340 -6.82 12.57 18.67
N HIS A 341 -7.82 12.37 19.54
CA HIS A 341 -7.63 11.77 20.85
C HIS A 341 -7.04 10.36 20.81
N LYS A 342 -7.49 9.54 19.85
CA LYS A 342 -6.92 8.19 19.65
C LYS A 342 -5.47 8.26 19.20
N MET A 343 -5.13 9.22 18.33
CA MET A 343 -3.76 9.43 17.88
C MET A 343 -2.87 9.97 18.98
N ASP A 344 -3.35 10.88 19.80
CA ASP A 344 -2.63 11.38 20.98
C ASP A 344 -2.33 10.21 21.96
N ALA A 345 -3.29 9.31 22.17
CA ALA A 345 -3.07 8.11 22.98
C ALA A 345 -2.04 7.14 22.35
N LEU A 346 -2.08 6.93 21.03
CA LEU A 346 -1.06 6.15 20.34
C LEU A 346 0.33 6.76 20.55
N VAL A 347 0.48 8.06 20.31
CA VAL A 347 1.77 8.76 20.46
C VAL A 347 2.29 8.65 21.89
N ALA A 348 1.42 8.83 22.89
CA ALA A 348 1.78 8.68 24.30
C ALA A 348 2.33 7.26 24.63
N GLU A 349 1.71 6.21 24.07
CA GLU A 349 2.20 4.84 24.25
C GLU A 349 3.50 4.56 23.50
N LEU A 350 3.72 5.19 22.34
CA LEU A 350 5.01 5.11 21.63
C LEU A 350 6.15 5.75 22.45
N VAL A 351 5.92 6.93 22.99
CA VAL A 351 6.88 7.62 23.89
C VAL A 351 7.15 6.78 25.13
N ARG A 352 6.11 6.25 25.77
CA ARG A 352 6.25 5.38 26.94
C ARG A 352 7.05 4.12 26.62
N PHE A 353 6.85 3.52 25.47
CA PHE A 353 7.65 2.35 25.04
C PHE A 353 9.13 2.69 24.95
N GLU A 354 9.49 3.84 24.38
CA GLU A 354 10.89 4.28 24.30
C GLU A 354 11.50 4.52 25.69
N GLU A 355 10.73 5.08 26.62
CA GLU A 355 11.14 5.25 28.02
C GLU A 355 11.42 3.90 28.71
N LEU A 356 10.59 2.88 28.45
CA LEU A 356 10.79 1.53 28.96
C LEU A 356 12.06 0.89 28.38
N ILE A 357 12.33 1.11 27.11
CA ILE A 357 13.56 0.69 26.44
C ILE A 357 14.79 1.38 27.05
N ASP A 358 14.73 2.72 27.25
CA ASP A 358 15.85 3.50 27.83
C ASP A 358 16.16 3.08 29.26
N ARG A 359 15.14 2.73 30.05
CA ARG A 359 15.28 2.25 31.44
C ARG A 359 15.63 0.77 31.53
N ASP A 360 15.62 0.05 30.42
CA ASP A 360 15.84 -1.40 30.32
C ASP A 360 15.06 -2.19 31.40
N VAL A 361 13.75 -1.98 31.41
CA VAL A 361 12.85 -2.61 32.39
C VAL A 361 12.73 -4.13 32.17
N PRO A 362 12.35 -4.92 33.21
CA PRO A 362 12.06 -6.33 33.02
C PRO A 362 11.02 -6.61 31.95
N MET A 363 11.24 -7.68 31.19
CA MET A 363 10.29 -8.10 30.14
C MET A 363 8.88 -8.36 30.70
N GLU A 364 8.78 -8.79 31.95
CA GLU A 364 7.54 -8.99 32.69
C GLU A 364 6.64 -7.75 32.70
N GLU A 365 7.24 -6.54 32.77
CA GLU A 365 6.49 -5.28 32.78
C GLU A 365 6.07 -4.84 31.38
N VAL A 366 6.85 -5.16 30.34
CA VAL A 366 6.63 -4.67 28.97
C VAL A 366 5.75 -5.62 28.17
N LEU A 367 5.97 -6.93 28.32
CA LEU A 367 5.33 -7.99 27.55
C LEU A 367 4.78 -9.10 28.47
N PRO A 368 3.90 -8.78 29.42
CA PRO A 368 3.45 -9.73 30.45
C PRO A 368 2.83 -11.00 29.85
N SER A 369 2.01 -10.91 28.84
CA SER A 369 1.37 -12.10 28.23
C SER A 369 2.39 -13.07 27.64
N ILE A 370 3.43 -12.55 26.99
CA ILE A 370 4.53 -13.37 26.43
C ILE A 370 5.40 -13.92 27.55
N TYR A 371 5.74 -13.09 28.53
CA TYR A 371 6.58 -13.49 29.67
C TYR A 371 5.95 -14.65 30.45
N TYR A 372 4.70 -14.50 30.89
CA TYR A 372 4.03 -15.54 31.67
C TYR A 372 3.65 -16.77 30.85
N GLY A 373 3.43 -16.62 29.54
CA GLY A 373 3.25 -17.74 28.61
C GLY A 373 4.48 -18.61 28.41
N HIS A 374 5.68 -18.07 28.69
CA HIS A 374 6.98 -18.71 28.44
C HIS A 374 8.01 -18.40 29.53
N ILE A 375 7.59 -18.45 30.80
CA ILE A 375 8.39 -18.02 31.96
C ILE A 375 9.74 -18.74 32.06
N ASP A 376 9.80 -20.04 31.76
CA ASP A 376 11.02 -20.81 31.79
C ASP A 376 12.10 -20.29 30.82
N LYS A 377 11.64 -19.67 29.71
CA LYS A 377 12.53 -19.10 28.71
C LYS A 377 12.96 -17.68 29.03
N TYR A 378 12.05 -16.86 29.56
CA TYR A 378 12.24 -15.41 29.67
C TYR A 378 12.50 -14.92 31.10
N LYS A 379 12.61 -15.83 32.07
CA LYS A 379 12.91 -15.47 33.47
C LYS A 379 14.21 -14.66 33.56
N GLY A 380 14.10 -13.45 34.09
CA GLY A 380 15.24 -12.53 34.24
C GLY A 380 15.62 -11.76 32.98
N TYR A 381 14.84 -11.89 31.90
CA TYR A 381 15.04 -11.06 30.69
C TYR A 381 14.61 -9.62 30.92
N HIS A 382 15.40 -8.72 30.38
CA HIS A 382 15.07 -7.32 30.22
C HIS A 382 14.71 -7.01 28.77
N ILE A 383 14.00 -5.92 28.54
CA ILE A 383 13.44 -5.62 27.20
C ILE A 383 14.54 -5.35 26.17
N ARG A 384 15.64 -4.67 26.55
CA ARG A 384 16.76 -4.42 25.64
C ARG A 384 17.48 -5.70 25.23
N GLN A 385 17.61 -6.65 26.17
CA GLN A 385 18.21 -7.95 25.87
C GLN A 385 17.38 -8.66 24.78
N LEU A 386 16.05 -8.71 24.92
CA LEU A 386 15.18 -9.32 23.92
C LEU A 386 15.31 -8.61 22.57
N CYS A 387 15.31 -7.28 22.56
CA CYS A 387 15.50 -6.49 21.34
C CYS A 387 16.83 -6.84 20.66
N GLN A 388 17.93 -6.86 21.42
CA GLN A 388 19.25 -7.13 20.90
C GLN A 388 19.38 -8.55 20.34
N GLU A 389 18.93 -9.56 21.07
CA GLU A 389 19.00 -10.95 20.61
C GLU A 389 18.23 -11.18 19.30
N MET A 390 17.03 -10.60 19.17
CA MET A 390 16.26 -10.70 17.94
C MET A 390 16.90 -9.90 16.80
N HIS A 391 17.42 -8.72 17.09
CA HIS A 391 18.13 -7.89 16.13
C HIS A 391 19.38 -8.60 15.60
N ASP A 392 20.21 -9.16 16.50
CA ASP A 392 21.42 -9.91 16.15
C ASP A 392 21.09 -11.15 15.31
N PHE A 393 19.96 -11.80 15.59
CA PHE A 393 19.48 -12.90 14.77
C PHE A 393 19.18 -12.43 13.35
N TYR A 394 18.50 -11.28 13.16
CA TYR A 394 18.21 -10.72 11.84
C TYR A 394 19.50 -10.29 11.13
N LYS A 395 20.39 -9.59 11.84
CA LYS A 395 21.68 -9.12 11.33
C LYS A 395 22.57 -10.28 10.88
N SER A 396 22.74 -11.32 11.71
CA SER A 396 23.61 -12.45 11.42
C SER A 396 23.20 -13.25 10.19
N ARG A 397 21.93 -13.21 9.81
CA ARG A 397 21.36 -13.89 8.63
C ARG A 397 21.06 -12.97 7.49
N ASN A 398 21.30 -11.69 7.66
CA ASN A 398 20.90 -10.63 6.73
C ASN A 398 19.46 -10.81 6.22
N VAL A 399 18.51 -10.92 7.16
CA VAL A 399 17.11 -11.23 6.87
C VAL A 399 16.49 -10.15 5.97
N SER A 400 16.91 -8.89 6.12
CA SER A 400 16.49 -7.79 5.26
C SER A 400 16.83 -8.06 3.78
N LEU A 401 18.07 -8.43 3.47
CA LEU A 401 18.48 -8.76 2.10
C LEU A 401 17.78 -10.01 1.59
N LEU A 402 17.61 -11.04 2.44
CA LEU A 402 16.88 -12.24 2.07
C LEU A 402 15.44 -11.92 1.69
N GLN A 403 14.75 -11.08 2.48
CA GLN A 403 13.39 -10.66 2.19
C GLN A 403 13.29 -9.88 0.88
N GLN A 404 14.23 -8.96 0.62
CA GLN A 404 14.27 -8.24 -0.65
C GLN A 404 14.43 -9.20 -1.84
N ARG A 405 15.32 -10.18 -1.75
CA ARG A 405 15.60 -11.16 -2.83
C ARG A 405 14.48 -12.18 -3.06
N LEU A 406 13.70 -12.54 -2.05
CA LEU A 406 12.59 -13.48 -2.20
C LEU A 406 11.46 -12.96 -3.10
N PHE A 407 11.44 -11.67 -3.37
CA PHE A 407 10.41 -11.00 -4.15
C PHE A 407 10.91 -10.45 -5.50
N LEU A 408 12.15 -10.72 -5.86
CA LEU A 408 12.74 -10.41 -7.17
C LEU A 408 12.46 -11.53 -8.18
#